data_6a01d2bcba748af5db27d163b6e54f07
#
_entry.id   6a01d2bcba748af5db27d163b6e54f07
#
_cell.length_a   1.000
_cell.length_b   1.000
_cell.length_c   1.000
_cell.angle_alpha   90.00
_cell.angle_beta   90.00
_cell.angle_gamma   90.00
#
_symmetry.space_group_name_H-M   'P 1'
#
loop_
_entity.id
_entity.type
_entity.pdbx_description
1 polymer ?
#
loop_
_entity_poly.entity_id
_entity_poly.type
_entity_poly.pdbx_seq_one_letter_code
_entity_poly.pdbx_strand_id
1 'polypeptide(L)'
;MTITTPDDFTHRWRQPPNFPLEVAFDYTFLPAIDVLDHIRRDTEVRFTILGEDDWQVRMDRTAAFRTAPLEEIVTWPFRLVHFNLSRFYDDLLHGFQDEVMIPWRAHLSARGFTWQRLAPILFLSTEGASSTYHNDNSHGLVWQVHGTKTFHSYLTPDKHLSADAAVIGETTGEEPPEHDAADRQSVVMQPGDQLWSHALTPHWVTTESSLAMSVTLSHGGLSHQGRFSERELALRAYWDKNPAEAWTHDLRSVRY
;
A
#
# COMPACT_ATOMS: atom_id res chain seq x y z
N MET A 1 -18.38 -10.64 14.23
CA MET A 1 -16.95 -10.65 14.56
C MET A 1 -16.56 -9.33 15.22
N THR A 2 -15.70 -9.33 16.26
CA THR A 2 -15.24 -8.09 16.90
C THR A 2 -13.80 -7.84 16.47
N ILE A 3 -13.57 -6.80 15.69
CA ILE A 3 -12.23 -6.35 15.35
C ILE A 3 -11.58 -5.73 16.59
N THR A 4 -10.35 -6.10 16.86
CA THR A 4 -9.52 -5.55 17.94
C THR A 4 -8.25 -4.95 17.38
N THR A 5 -7.79 -3.89 18.00
CA THR A 5 -6.45 -3.32 17.77
C THR A 5 -5.78 -3.14 19.12
N PRO A 6 -4.44 -3.09 19.20
CA PRO A 6 -3.74 -2.79 20.44
C PRO A 6 -4.29 -1.53 21.13
N ASP A 7 -4.28 -1.51 22.46
CA ASP A 7 -4.82 -0.38 23.22
C ASP A 7 -4.09 0.93 22.94
N ASP A 8 -2.79 0.84 22.60
CA ASP A 8 -1.95 1.98 22.27
C ASP A 8 -2.10 2.47 20.81
N PHE A 9 -2.91 1.78 19.97
CA PHE A 9 -3.11 2.19 18.57
C PHE A 9 -3.55 3.64 18.44
N THR A 10 -4.46 4.11 19.31
CA THR A 10 -4.93 5.51 19.32
C THR A 10 -3.84 6.54 19.62
N HIS A 11 -2.69 6.13 20.08
CA HIS A 11 -1.52 6.97 20.30
C HIS A 11 -0.48 6.81 19.18
N ARG A 12 -0.24 5.57 18.75
CA ARG A 12 0.81 5.23 17.79
C ARG A 12 0.46 5.53 16.33
N TRP A 13 -0.82 5.53 15.96
CA TRP A 13 -1.28 5.64 14.58
C TRP A 13 -0.74 6.84 13.80
N ARG A 14 -0.38 7.91 14.50
CA ARG A 14 -0.02 9.21 13.90
C ARG A 14 1.47 9.53 13.89
N GLN A 15 2.30 8.71 14.51
CA GLN A 15 3.73 8.99 14.69
C GLN A 15 4.57 7.80 14.26
N PRO A 16 5.57 8.01 13.33
CA PRO A 16 6.52 6.96 13.01
C PRO A 16 7.28 6.49 14.28
N PRO A 17 7.94 5.32 14.21
CA PRO A 17 8.14 4.47 13.04
C PRO A 17 6.91 3.63 12.67
N ASN A 18 6.91 3.04 11.46
CA ASN A 18 5.95 2.01 11.07
C ASN A 18 6.00 0.85 12.07
N PHE A 19 4.88 0.19 12.31
CA PHE A 19 4.82 -0.85 13.34
C PHE A 19 3.87 -2.01 12.95
N PRO A 20 4.19 -3.25 13.37
CA PRO A 20 3.28 -4.37 13.24
C PRO A 20 1.93 -4.07 13.92
N LEU A 21 0.85 -4.44 13.25
CA LEU A 21 -0.51 -4.26 13.74
C LEU A 21 -1.28 -5.57 13.53
N GLU A 22 -1.83 -6.12 14.59
CA GLU A 22 -2.64 -7.33 14.52
C GLU A 22 -4.13 -6.96 14.47
N VAL A 23 -4.76 -7.24 13.30
CA VAL A 23 -6.20 -7.10 13.10
C VAL A 23 -6.74 -8.42 12.58
N ALA A 24 -7.59 -9.07 13.35
CA ALA A 24 -8.22 -10.32 12.93
C ALA A 24 -9.39 -10.01 11.99
N PHE A 25 -9.18 -10.18 10.69
CA PHE A 25 -10.25 -10.19 9.70
C PHE A 25 -10.69 -11.64 9.41
N ASP A 26 -11.98 -11.86 9.30
CA ASP A 26 -12.57 -13.15 8.94
C ASP A 26 -12.80 -13.21 7.43
N TYR A 27 -11.72 -13.12 6.68
CA TYR A 27 -11.76 -13.11 5.23
C TYR A 27 -10.66 -13.99 4.64
N THR A 28 -11.02 -14.79 3.68
CA THR A 28 -10.09 -15.67 2.94
C THR A 28 -9.98 -15.21 1.50
N PHE A 29 -8.79 -14.82 1.10
CA PHE A 29 -8.51 -14.46 -0.29
C PHE A 29 -8.45 -15.71 -1.19
N LEU A 30 -8.80 -15.52 -2.45
CA LEU A 30 -8.48 -16.49 -3.49
C LEU A 30 -6.95 -16.66 -3.62
N PRO A 31 -6.49 -17.80 -4.19
CA PRO A 31 -5.08 -18.00 -4.49
C PRO A 31 -4.50 -16.82 -5.28
N ALA A 32 -3.29 -16.37 -4.93
CA ALA A 32 -2.68 -15.21 -5.57
C ALA A 32 -2.54 -15.33 -7.08
N ILE A 33 -2.37 -16.55 -7.58
CA ILE A 33 -2.27 -16.84 -9.02
C ILE A 33 -3.61 -16.59 -9.75
N ASP A 34 -4.74 -16.92 -9.12
CA ASP A 34 -6.07 -16.69 -9.69
C ASP A 34 -6.40 -15.20 -9.67
N VAL A 35 -6.02 -14.51 -8.58
CA VAL A 35 -6.12 -13.04 -8.48
C VAL A 35 -5.29 -12.37 -9.56
N LEU A 36 -4.05 -12.81 -9.78
CA LEU A 36 -3.18 -12.28 -10.83
C LEU A 36 -3.81 -12.46 -12.21
N ASP A 37 -4.30 -13.67 -12.52
CA ASP A 37 -4.90 -13.95 -13.85
C ASP A 37 -6.10 -13.06 -14.15
N HIS A 38 -6.90 -12.80 -13.17
CA HIS A 38 -8.07 -11.93 -13.31
C HIS A 38 -7.66 -10.45 -13.45
N ILE A 39 -6.89 -9.95 -12.48
CA ILE A 39 -6.57 -8.52 -12.34
C ILE A 39 -5.67 -8.00 -13.48
N ARG A 40 -4.71 -8.80 -13.99
CA ARG A 40 -3.78 -8.37 -15.04
C ARG A 40 -4.47 -7.96 -16.34
N ARG A 41 -5.71 -8.42 -16.55
CA ARG A 41 -6.53 -8.11 -17.74
C ARG A 41 -7.34 -6.82 -17.59
N ASP A 42 -7.46 -6.31 -16.37
CA ASP A 42 -8.20 -5.06 -16.14
C ASP A 42 -7.46 -3.85 -16.72
N THR A 43 -8.21 -2.93 -17.30
CA THR A 43 -7.65 -1.75 -17.96
C THR A 43 -7.07 -0.73 -16.99
N GLU A 44 -7.51 -0.72 -15.72
CA GLU A 44 -7.03 0.19 -14.67
C GLU A 44 -5.80 -0.34 -13.93
N VAL A 45 -5.40 -1.60 -14.20
CA VAL A 45 -4.20 -2.15 -13.58
C VAL A 45 -2.95 -1.42 -14.06
N ARG A 46 -2.09 -1.10 -13.12
CA ARG A 46 -0.74 -0.59 -13.40
C ARG A 46 0.28 -1.67 -13.11
N PHE A 47 1.18 -1.89 -14.03
CA PHE A 47 2.27 -2.85 -13.84
C PHE A 47 3.57 -2.36 -14.47
N THR A 48 4.68 -2.88 -13.99
CA THR A 48 6.01 -2.59 -14.49
C THR A 48 6.80 -3.88 -14.53
N ILE A 49 7.41 -4.19 -15.68
CA ILE A 49 8.41 -5.24 -15.81
C ILE A 49 9.76 -4.68 -15.38
N LEU A 50 10.45 -5.41 -14.52
CA LEU A 50 11.70 -5.01 -13.88
C LEU A 50 12.84 -5.94 -14.30
N GLY A 51 14.08 -5.60 -13.92
CA GLY A 51 15.23 -6.48 -14.02
C GLY A 51 15.64 -6.89 -15.44
N GLU A 52 15.18 -6.18 -16.46
CA GLU A 52 15.50 -6.47 -17.86
C GLU A 52 16.28 -5.29 -18.46
N ASP A 53 17.54 -5.52 -18.77
CA ASP A 53 18.44 -4.50 -19.34
C ASP A 53 18.18 -4.30 -20.84
N ASP A 54 17.72 -5.36 -21.54
CA ASP A 54 17.33 -5.25 -22.95
C ASP A 54 15.96 -4.55 -23.06
N TRP A 55 16.00 -3.34 -23.62
CA TRP A 55 14.78 -2.53 -23.80
C TRP A 55 13.73 -3.23 -24.67
N GLN A 56 14.16 -3.94 -25.73
CA GLN A 56 13.21 -4.62 -26.62
C GLN A 56 12.49 -5.76 -25.90
N VAL A 57 13.24 -6.60 -25.16
CA VAL A 57 12.67 -7.70 -24.37
C VAL A 57 11.69 -7.16 -23.33
N ARG A 58 12.03 -6.07 -22.66
CA ARG A 58 11.12 -5.42 -21.69
C ARG A 58 9.83 -4.91 -22.34
N MET A 59 9.92 -4.31 -23.54
CA MET A 59 8.74 -3.85 -24.27
C MET A 59 7.86 -5.02 -24.73
N ASP A 60 8.47 -6.10 -25.22
CA ASP A 60 7.75 -7.30 -25.66
C ASP A 60 7.01 -7.96 -24.49
N ARG A 61 7.66 -8.13 -23.34
CA ARG A 61 7.02 -8.62 -22.10
C ARG A 61 5.90 -7.68 -21.64
N THR A 62 6.11 -6.37 -21.70
CA THR A 62 5.07 -5.38 -21.35
C THR A 62 3.83 -5.54 -22.24
N ALA A 63 4.04 -5.70 -23.53
CA ALA A 63 2.94 -5.92 -24.48
C ALA A 63 2.22 -7.26 -24.25
N ALA A 64 2.97 -8.32 -23.92
CA ALA A 64 2.43 -9.66 -23.68
C ALA A 64 1.81 -9.86 -22.29
N PHE A 65 2.10 -9.02 -21.30
CA PHE A 65 1.75 -9.26 -19.89
C PHE A 65 0.27 -9.62 -19.64
N ARG A 66 -0.64 -9.01 -20.40
CA ARG A 66 -2.09 -9.26 -20.24
C ARG A 66 -2.56 -10.58 -20.86
N THR A 67 -1.81 -11.16 -21.81
CA THR A 67 -2.24 -12.29 -22.66
C THR A 67 -1.33 -13.51 -22.58
N ALA A 68 -0.07 -13.36 -22.18
CA ALA A 68 0.86 -14.49 -22.05
C ALA A 68 0.37 -15.53 -21.03
N PRO A 69 0.80 -16.80 -21.14
CA PRO A 69 0.51 -17.83 -20.16
C PRO A 69 0.97 -17.41 -18.75
N LEU A 70 0.21 -17.80 -17.73
CA LEU A 70 0.52 -17.45 -16.33
C LEU A 70 1.85 -18.03 -15.87
N GLU A 71 2.14 -19.28 -16.27
CA GLU A 71 3.40 -19.96 -15.97
C GLU A 71 4.63 -19.24 -16.53
N GLU A 72 4.46 -18.45 -17.57
CA GLU A 72 5.50 -17.61 -18.13
C GLU A 72 5.62 -16.29 -17.34
N ILE A 73 4.49 -15.61 -17.11
CA ILE A 73 4.46 -14.31 -16.44
C ILE A 73 5.07 -14.36 -15.04
N VAL A 74 4.80 -15.40 -14.27
CA VAL A 74 5.33 -15.54 -12.90
C VAL A 74 6.85 -15.73 -12.84
N THR A 75 7.48 -15.98 -13.99
CA THR A 75 8.96 -16.02 -14.11
C THR A 75 9.57 -14.64 -14.40
N TRP A 76 8.76 -13.67 -14.77
CA TRP A 76 9.24 -12.30 -15.03
C TRP A 76 9.28 -11.50 -13.74
N PRO A 77 10.33 -10.73 -13.47
CA PRO A 77 10.32 -9.79 -12.36
C PRO A 77 9.34 -8.64 -12.69
N PHE A 78 8.21 -8.60 -12.00
CA PHE A 78 7.22 -7.53 -12.17
C PHE A 78 6.66 -7.05 -10.83
N ARG A 79 6.14 -5.85 -10.85
CA ARG A 79 5.22 -5.31 -9.84
C ARG A 79 3.92 -4.88 -10.51
N LEU A 80 2.82 -5.13 -9.84
CA LEU A 80 1.49 -4.78 -10.27
C LEU A 80 0.74 -4.11 -9.12
N VAL A 81 0.01 -3.04 -9.39
CA VAL A 81 -0.86 -2.37 -8.44
C VAL A 81 -2.23 -2.11 -9.06
N HIS A 82 -3.27 -2.30 -8.25
CA HIS A 82 -4.64 -1.93 -8.60
C HIS A 82 -5.27 -1.10 -7.48
N PHE A 83 -5.67 0.14 -7.80
CA PHE A 83 -6.17 1.12 -6.83
C PHE A 83 -7.68 1.10 -6.64
N ASN A 84 -8.43 0.42 -7.50
CA ASN A 84 -9.89 0.42 -7.48
C ASN A 84 -10.44 -0.99 -7.33
N LEU A 85 -10.25 -1.58 -6.15
CA LEU A 85 -10.69 -2.95 -5.88
C LEU A 85 -12.21 -3.09 -5.67
N SER A 86 -12.93 -2.01 -5.42
CA SER A 86 -14.38 -2.06 -5.17
C SER A 86 -15.17 -2.64 -6.35
N ARG A 87 -14.64 -2.52 -7.56
CA ARG A 87 -15.26 -3.09 -8.76
C ARG A 87 -15.25 -4.61 -8.84
N PHE A 88 -14.52 -5.27 -7.92
CA PHE A 88 -14.39 -6.73 -7.84
C PHE A 88 -15.10 -7.31 -6.61
N TYR A 89 -15.91 -6.53 -5.89
CA TYR A 89 -16.61 -7.01 -4.70
C TYR A 89 -17.71 -8.03 -4.99
N ASP A 90 -18.22 -8.03 -6.23
CA ASP A 90 -19.25 -8.98 -6.66
C ASP A 90 -18.68 -10.32 -7.18
N ASP A 91 -17.35 -10.39 -7.40
CA ASP A 91 -16.68 -11.58 -7.94
C ASP A 91 -15.40 -11.95 -7.18
N LEU A 92 -14.24 -11.43 -7.64
CA LEU A 92 -12.89 -11.77 -7.15
C LEU A 92 -12.69 -11.49 -5.65
N LEU A 93 -13.35 -10.46 -5.13
CA LEU A 93 -13.30 -10.04 -3.72
C LEU A 93 -14.68 -10.16 -3.06
N HIS A 94 -15.43 -11.20 -3.45
CA HIS A 94 -16.75 -11.44 -2.85
C HIS A 94 -16.68 -11.50 -1.33
N GLY A 95 -17.57 -10.76 -0.66
CA GLY A 95 -17.60 -10.66 0.81
C GLY A 95 -16.58 -9.69 1.42
N PHE A 96 -15.55 -9.22 0.69
CA PHE A 96 -14.50 -8.36 1.24
C PHE A 96 -15.05 -7.05 1.84
N GLN A 97 -16.05 -6.47 1.20
CA GLN A 97 -16.70 -5.28 1.73
C GLN A 97 -17.34 -5.55 3.09
N ASP A 98 -18.08 -6.64 3.23
CA ASP A 98 -18.87 -6.96 4.42
C ASP A 98 -18.00 -7.53 5.55
N GLU A 99 -16.98 -8.30 5.22
CA GLU A 99 -16.12 -9.01 6.18
C GLU A 99 -14.88 -8.21 6.60
N VAL A 100 -14.44 -7.25 5.78
CA VAL A 100 -13.23 -6.45 6.04
C VAL A 100 -13.56 -4.95 6.15
N MET A 101 -14.08 -4.34 5.08
CA MET A 101 -14.17 -2.89 4.99
C MET A 101 -15.18 -2.29 5.95
N ILE A 102 -16.38 -2.85 6.04
CA ILE A 102 -17.44 -2.37 6.95
C ILE A 102 -17.05 -2.58 8.42
N PRO A 103 -16.60 -3.77 8.85
CA PRO A 103 -16.15 -3.97 10.23
C PRO A 103 -14.96 -3.09 10.61
N TRP A 104 -13.99 -2.89 9.71
CA TRP A 104 -12.85 -2.03 9.98
C TRP A 104 -13.26 -0.56 10.17
N ARG A 105 -14.11 -0.04 9.29
CA ARG A 105 -14.67 1.32 9.41
C ARG A 105 -15.47 1.49 10.69
N ALA A 106 -16.32 0.53 11.04
CA ALA A 106 -17.08 0.55 12.27
C ALA A 106 -16.19 0.56 13.50
N HIS A 107 -15.12 -0.25 13.51
CA HIS A 107 -14.12 -0.29 14.57
C HIS A 107 -13.40 1.06 14.75
N LEU A 108 -12.93 1.66 13.65
CA LEU A 108 -12.29 2.98 13.68
C LEU A 108 -13.24 4.06 14.18
N SER A 109 -14.49 4.10 13.66
CA SER A 109 -15.51 5.06 14.09
C SER A 109 -15.84 4.94 15.58
N ALA A 110 -15.98 3.72 16.10
CA ALA A 110 -16.25 3.49 17.51
C ALA A 110 -15.11 3.97 18.43
N ARG A 111 -13.88 4.07 17.90
CA ARG A 111 -12.71 4.62 18.58
C ARG A 111 -12.49 6.12 18.36
N GLY A 112 -13.39 6.80 17.68
CA GLY A 112 -13.34 8.24 17.45
C GLY A 112 -12.47 8.67 16.27
N PHE A 113 -12.16 7.72 15.35
CA PHE A 113 -11.50 8.04 14.08
C PHE A 113 -12.51 8.50 13.03
N THR A 114 -12.04 9.39 12.16
CA THR A 114 -12.70 9.79 10.92
C THR A 114 -11.69 9.84 9.79
N TRP A 115 -12.14 9.72 8.55
CA TRP A 115 -11.30 9.73 7.35
C TRP A 115 -12.04 10.40 6.19
N GLN A 116 -11.30 10.84 5.19
CA GLN A 116 -11.88 11.35 3.95
C GLN A 116 -11.93 10.27 2.87
N ARG A 117 -10.94 9.36 2.86
CA ARG A 117 -10.88 8.20 1.97
C ARG A 117 -10.38 6.99 2.74
N LEU A 118 -11.06 5.86 2.57
CA LEU A 118 -10.62 4.56 3.05
C LEU A 118 -10.91 3.53 1.96
N ALA A 119 -9.88 3.08 1.26
CA ALA A 119 -10.02 2.20 0.11
C ALA A 119 -8.95 1.10 0.11
N PRO A 120 -9.28 -0.12 -0.34
CA PRO A 120 -8.30 -1.18 -0.51
C PRO A 120 -7.51 -0.99 -1.81
N ILE A 121 -6.21 -1.30 -1.75
CA ILE A 121 -5.26 -1.30 -2.87
C ILE A 121 -4.60 -2.67 -2.90
N LEU A 122 -4.52 -3.29 -4.09
CA LEU A 122 -3.85 -4.57 -4.27
C LEU A 122 -2.45 -4.38 -4.84
N PHE A 123 -1.51 -5.15 -4.31
CA PHE A 123 -0.14 -5.22 -4.80
C PHE A 123 0.25 -6.69 -5.06
N LEU A 124 0.62 -6.99 -6.30
CA LEU A 124 1.20 -8.27 -6.70
C LEU A 124 2.62 -8.04 -7.22
N SER A 125 3.53 -8.93 -6.87
CA SER A 125 4.92 -8.87 -7.32
C SER A 125 5.58 -10.23 -7.30
N THR A 126 6.60 -10.40 -8.12
CA THR A 126 7.42 -11.62 -8.18
C THR A 126 8.78 -11.41 -7.55
N GLU A 127 9.52 -12.50 -7.34
CA GLU A 127 10.87 -12.50 -6.77
C GLU A 127 11.80 -11.50 -7.50
N GLY A 128 12.57 -10.78 -6.73
CA GLY A 128 13.48 -9.73 -7.23
C GLY A 128 12.80 -8.42 -7.59
N ALA A 129 11.45 -8.37 -7.58
CA ALA A 129 10.77 -7.11 -7.76
C ALA A 129 10.84 -6.25 -6.49
N SER A 130 11.04 -4.95 -6.68
CA SER A 130 10.98 -3.97 -5.61
C SER A 130 10.07 -2.79 -5.99
N SER A 131 9.45 -2.15 -5.01
CA SER A 131 8.93 -0.81 -5.22
C SER A 131 10.10 0.18 -5.23
N THR A 132 9.92 1.30 -5.92
CA THR A 132 10.85 2.43 -5.78
C THR A 132 10.82 2.97 -4.35
N TYR A 133 11.88 3.66 -3.95
CA TYR A 133 11.87 4.49 -2.75
C TYR A 133 10.87 5.61 -2.93
N HIS A 134 9.86 5.69 -2.06
CA HIS A 134 8.74 6.63 -2.18
C HIS A 134 8.09 6.88 -0.81
N ASN A 135 7.15 7.78 -0.80
CA ASN A 135 6.20 7.96 0.31
C ASN A 135 4.77 8.05 -0.24
N ASP A 136 3.82 7.69 0.60
CA ASP A 136 2.40 7.76 0.29
C ASP A 136 1.73 8.91 1.04
N ASN A 137 0.74 9.55 0.42
CA ASN A 137 -0.03 10.64 1.05
C ASN A 137 -1.19 10.13 1.94
N SER A 138 -1.14 8.88 2.37
CA SER A 138 -2.14 8.24 3.23
C SER A 138 -1.48 7.25 4.18
N HIS A 139 -2.11 7.03 5.33
CA HIS A 139 -1.75 5.90 6.19
C HIS A 139 -2.20 4.58 5.54
N GLY A 140 -1.46 3.51 5.74
CA GLY A 140 -1.78 2.19 5.23
C GLY A 140 -1.84 1.14 6.33
N LEU A 141 -2.90 0.32 6.35
CA LEU A 141 -2.84 -1.00 6.97
C LEU A 141 -2.44 -1.99 5.88
N VAL A 142 -1.16 -2.32 5.83
CA VAL A 142 -0.60 -3.27 4.88
C VAL A 142 -0.84 -4.67 5.40
N TRP A 143 -1.54 -5.50 4.65
CA TRP A 143 -1.82 -6.89 4.98
C TRP A 143 -1.13 -7.80 3.96
N GLN A 144 -0.16 -8.59 4.40
CA GLN A 144 0.49 -9.61 3.58
C GLN A 144 -0.44 -10.81 3.47
N VAL A 145 -0.84 -11.16 2.24
CA VAL A 145 -1.84 -12.20 1.98
C VAL A 145 -1.20 -13.49 1.50
N HIS A 146 -0.20 -13.39 0.62
CA HIS A 146 0.47 -14.54 0.03
C HIS A 146 1.94 -14.22 -0.24
N GLY A 147 2.82 -15.22 -0.05
CA GLY A 147 4.25 -15.07 -0.23
C GLY A 147 4.88 -14.13 0.80
N THR A 148 6.17 -13.86 0.64
CA THR A 148 6.98 -13.05 1.57
C THR A 148 7.41 -11.76 0.90
N LYS A 149 7.25 -10.66 1.60
CA LYS A 149 7.78 -9.34 1.26
C LYS A 149 8.51 -8.74 2.45
N THR A 150 9.55 -7.96 2.19
CA THR A 150 10.17 -7.14 3.22
C THR A 150 9.80 -5.67 3.00
N PHE A 151 9.18 -5.10 4.01
CA PHE A 151 8.85 -3.68 4.06
C PHE A 151 9.97 -2.92 4.75
N HIS A 152 10.61 -2.00 4.03
CA HIS A 152 11.72 -1.20 4.50
C HIS A 152 11.28 0.24 4.76
N SER A 153 11.70 0.80 5.87
CA SER A 153 11.46 2.20 6.25
C SER A 153 12.57 2.67 7.20
N TYR A 154 12.36 3.78 7.89
CA TYR A 154 13.29 4.31 8.88
C TYR A 154 12.66 4.42 10.26
N LEU A 155 13.45 4.24 11.30
CA LEU A 155 13.05 4.46 12.70
C LEU A 155 12.78 5.95 12.97
N THR A 156 13.59 6.80 12.36
CA THR A 156 13.49 8.26 12.48
C THR A 156 13.37 8.92 11.09
N PRO A 157 12.22 8.73 10.40
CA PRO A 157 12.08 9.15 9.00
C PRO A 157 12.30 10.64 8.75
N ASP A 158 12.06 11.51 9.75
CA ASP A 158 12.28 12.95 9.62
C ASP A 158 13.76 13.35 9.43
N LYS A 159 14.70 12.46 9.79
CA LYS A 159 16.13 12.67 9.47
C LYS A 159 16.43 12.49 7.99
N HIS A 160 15.62 11.70 7.28
CA HIS A 160 15.83 11.35 5.89
C HIS A 160 14.93 12.16 4.94
N LEU A 161 13.72 12.49 5.41
CA LEU A 161 12.76 13.25 4.63
C LEU A 161 11.82 13.99 5.59
N SER A 162 11.97 15.32 5.70
CA SER A 162 11.04 16.12 6.50
C SER A 162 9.61 16.05 5.96
N ALA A 163 8.62 16.32 6.80
CA ALA A 163 7.22 16.31 6.38
C ALA A 163 6.96 17.27 5.21
N ASP A 164 7.54 18.47 5.22
CA ASP A 164 7.38 19.45 4.14
C ASP A 164 8.02 18.99 2.83
N ALA A 165 9.19 18.33 2.88
CA ALA A 165 9.83 17.78 1.70
C ALA A 165 9.05 16.56 1.16
N ALA A 166 8.51 15.72 2.05
CA ALA A 166 7.71 14.56 1.69
C ALA A 166 6.43 14.92 0.93
N VAL A 167 5.81 16.06 1.27
CA VAL A 167 4.60 16.56 0.61
C VAL A 167 4.84 16.92 -0.86
N ILE A 168 6.03 17.44 -1.19
CA ILE A 168 6.40 17.91 -2.55
C ILE A 168 6.86 16.74 -3.43
N GLY A 169 7.41 15.67 -2.82
CA GLY A 169 8.01 14.55 -3.51
C GLY A 169 7.28 13.23 -3.28
N GLU A 170 6.11 13.02 -3.93
CA GLU A 170 5.37 11.73 -3.83
C GLU A 170 6.20 10.51 -4.23
N THR A 171 7.13 10.67 -5.17
CA THR A 171 8.09 9.63 -5.56
C THR A 171 9.39 10.30 -5.98
N THR A 172 10.47 9.98 -5.32
CA THR A 172 11.78 10.45 -5.77
C THR A 172 12.27 9.66 -6.98
N GLY A 173 11.67 8.48 -7.25
CA GLY A 173 12.09 7.57 -8.34
C GLY A 173 13.53 7.04 -8.18
N GLU A 174 14.23 7.50 -7.17
CA GLU A 174 15.61 7.18 -6.87
C GLU A 174 15.68 5.98 -5.93
N GLU A 175 16.77 5.26 -5.99
CA GLU A 175 17.08 4.26 -4.96
C GLU A 175 17.18 4.95 -3.59
N PRO A 176 16.88 4.21 -2.50
CA PRO A 176 17.05 4.77 -1.17
C PRO A 176 18.49 5.24 -1.05
N PRO A 177 18.71 6.48 -0.58
CA PRO A 177 20.07 6.96 -0.36
C PRO A 177 20.81 5.98 0.55
N GLU A 178 22.12 5.84 0.39
CA GLU A 178 22.98 5.09 1.33
C GLU A 178 22.91 5.74 2.70
N HIS A 179 21.92 5.34 3.46
CA HIS A 179 21.65 5.89 4.80
C HIS A 179 22.23 4.99 5.88
N ASP A 180 22.43 5.59 7.02
CA ASP A 180 22.79 4.94 8.26
C ASP A 180 21.97 3.65 8.45
N ALA A 181 22.63 2.51 8.25
CA ALA A 181 22.01 1.19 8.39
C ALA A 181 21.39 1.00 9.78
N ALA A 182 21.86 1.73 10.80
CA ALA A 182 21.33 1.69 12.16
C ALA A 182 19.94 2.33 12.30
N ASP A 183 19.55 3.24 11.39
CA ASP A 183 18.23 3.87 11.39
C ASP A 183 17.21 3.15 10.48
N ARG A 184 17.67 2.18 9.69
CA ARG A 184 16.82 1.39 8.81
C ARG A 184 15.98 0.40 9.60
N GLN A 185 14.68 0.42 9.38
CA GLN A 185 13.75 -0.60 9.83
C GLN A 185 13.38 -1.51 8.65
N SER A 186 13.53 -2.83 8.84
CA SER A 186 13.10 -3.82 7.84
C SER A 186 12.19 -4.84 8.53
N VAL A 187 10.97 -4.97 8.03
CA VAL A 187 9.96 -5.90 8.56
C VAL A 187 9.69 -6.96 7.50
N VAL A 188 10.11 -8.18 7.77
CA VAL A 188 9.77 -9.35 6.92
C VAL A 188 8.33 -9.73 7.22
N MET A 189 7.48 -9.69 6.19
CA MET A 189 6.06 -9.97 6.31
C MET A 189 5.71 -11.31 5.66
N GLN A 190 5.18 -12.22 6.46
CA GLN A 190 4.64 -13.51 6.06
C GLN A 190 3.11 -13.43 5.84
N PRO A 191 2.48 -14.39 5.15
CA PRO A 191 1.02 -14.44 5.03
C PRO A 191 0.33 -14.35 6.39
N GLY A 192 -0.59 -13.39 6.53
CA GLY A 192 -1.30 -13.06 7.76
C GLY A 192 -0.73 -11.84 8.49
N ASP A 193 0.55 -11.49 8.28
CA ASP A 193 1.16 -10.35 8.94
C ASP A 193 0.56 -9.03 8.44
N GLN A 194 0.49 -8.07 9.35
CA GLN A 194 0.00 -6.74 9.06
C GLN A 194 0.95 -5.68 9.63
N LEU A 195 1.04 -4.56 8.91
CA LEU A 195 1.88 -3.42 9.25
C LEU A 195 1.09 -2.13 9.12
N TRP A 196 1.17 -1.28 10.13
CA TRP A 196 0.71 0.10 10.01
C TRP A 196 1.83 0.96 9.43
N SER A 197 1.57 1.51 8.23
CA SER A 197 2.45 2.45 7.55
C SER A 197 1.93 3.88 7.69
N HIS A 198 2.81 4.80 8.05
CA HIS A 198 2.45 6.19 8.25
C HIS A 198 2.48 6.99 6.94
N ALA A 199 1.52 7.90 6.79
CA ALA A 199 1.50 8.84 5.67
C ALA A 199 2.82 9.62 5.58
N LEU A 200 3.28 9.89 4.36
CA LEU A 200 4.48 10.66 4.04
C LEU A 200 5.78 10.13 4.68
N THR A 201 5.78 8.84 5.04
CA THR A 201 6.97 8.17 5.55
C THR A 201 7.67 7.45 4.41
N PRO A 202 8.96 7.75 4.14
CA PRO A 202 9.69 7.12 3.06
C PRO A 202 9.87 5.62 3.31
N HIS A 203 9.59 4.83 2.27
CA HIS A 203 9.67 3.38 2.32
C HIS A 203 9.87 2.75 0.94
N TRP A 204 10.25 1.48 0.93
CA TRP A 204 10.27 0.61 -0.25
C TRP A 204 10.01 -0.83 0.16
N VAL A 205 9.62 -1.66 -0.79
CA VAL A 205 9.25 -3.06 -0.52
C VAL A 205 10.00 -3.96 -1.49
N THR A 206 10.62 -5.01 -0.98
CA THR A 206 11.24 -6.09 -1.76
C THR A 206 10.41 -7.36 -1.70
N THR A 207 10.50 -8.20 -2.72
CA THR A 207 9.75 -9.46 -2.81
C THR A 207 10.72 -10.63 -2.86
N GLU A 208 10.56 -11.57 -1.94
CA GLU A 208 11.42 -12.74 -1.79
C GLU A 208 10.76 -14.04 -2.29
N SER A 209 9.48 -14.02 -2.61
CA SER A 209 8.73 -15.18 -3.13
C SER A 209 8.53 -15.10 -4.63
N SER A 210 8.40 -16.26 -5.29
CA SER A 210 8.09 -16.34 -6.73
C SER A 210 6.83 -15.58 -7.11
N LEU A 211 5.85 -15.50 -6.20
CA LEU A 211 4.67 -14.63 -6.28
C LEU A 211 4.30 -14.18 -4.87
N ALA A 212 4.08 -12.89 -4.67
CA ALA A 212 3.61 -12.35 -3.42
C ALA A 212 2.44 -11.37 -3.66
N MET A 213 1.46 -11.42 -2.75
CA MET A 213 0.27 -10.57 -2.77
C MET A 213 0.08 -9.89 -1.43
N SER A 214 -0.16 -8.59 -1.46
CA SER A 214 -0.58 -7.82 -0.29
C SER A 214 -1.75 -6.91 -0.65
N VAL A 215 -2.60 -6.64 0.36
CA VAL A 215 -3.68 -5.66 0.27
C VAL A 215 -3.41 -4.57 1.29
N THR A 216 -3.45 -3.32 0.87
CA THR A 216 -3.32 -2.17 1.76
C THR A 216 -4.66 -1.46 1.89
N LEU A 217 -5.18 -1.35 3.10
CA LEU A 217 -6.29 -0.44 3.39
C LEU A 217 -5.71 0.96 3.55
N SER A 218 -5.90 1.79 2.54
CA SER A 218 -5.35 3.15 2.46
C SER A 218 -6.29 4.15 3.13
N HIS A 219 -5.79 4.91 4.11
CA HIS A 219 -6.55 5.85 4.93
C HIS A 219 -6.09 7.29 4.65
N GLY A 220 -6.75 7.96 3.73
CA GLY A 220 -6.48 9.37 3.43
C GLY A 220 -7.34 10.30 4.28
N GLY A 221 -6.73 11.36 4.81
CA GLY A 221 -7.40 12.31 5.67
C GLY A 221 -7.84 11.72 7.01
N LEU A 222 -7.07 10.76 7.55
CA LEU A 222 -7.36 10.13 8.82
C LEU A 222 -7.15 11.11 9.98
N SER A 223 -8.14 11.18 10.87
CA SER A 223 -8.03 11.93 12.13
C SER A 223 -8.62 11.15 13.29
N HIS A 224 -8.16 11.43 14.49
CA HIS A 224 -8.70 10.89 15.73
C HIS A 224 -9.21 12.03 16.61
N GLN A 225 -10.51 12.01 16.95
CA GLN A 225 -11.16 13.08 17.71
C GLN A 225 -10.88 14.48 17.12
N GLY A 226 -10.93 14.59 15.78
CA GLY A 226 -10.69 15.82 15.03
C GLY A 226 -9.22 16.27 14.96
N ARG A 227 -8.27 15.47 15.45
CA ARG A 227 -6.83 15.77 15.39
C ARG A 227 -6.17 14.94 14.31
N PHE A 228 -5.45 15.59 13.42
CA PHE A 228 -4.63 14.97 12.37
C PHE A 228 -3.21 14.68 12.88
N SER A 229 -2.49 13.81 12.18
CA SER A 229 -1.04 13.68 12.35
C SER A 229 -0.32 14.94 11.86
N GLU A 230 0.91 15.18 12.32
CA GLU A 230 1.71 16.34 11.87
C GLU A 230 1.95 16.30 10.35
N ARG A 231 2.20 15.11 9.81
CA ARG A 231 2.39 14.90 8.37
C ARG A 231 1.12 15.15 7.57
N GLU A 232 -0.04 14.75 8.08
CA GLU A 232 -1.32 15.09 7.45
C GLU A 232 -1.59 16.61 7.50
N LEU A 233 -1.20 17.29 8.58
CA LEU A 233 -1.31 18.75 8.65
C LEU A 233 -0.42 19.45 7.63
N ALA A 234 0.81 18.97 7.42
CA ALA A 234 1.70 19.48 6.38
C ALA A 234 1.11 19.28 4.97
N LEU A 235 0.55 18.10 4.70
CA LEU A 235 -0.12 17.80 3.44
C LEU A 235 -1.31 18.73 3.18
N ARG A 236 -2.15 18.97 4.19
CA ARG A 236 -3.28 19.89 4.09
C ARG A 236 -2.84 21.33 3.85
N ALA A 237 -1.83 21.80 4.55
CA ALA A 237 -1.26 23.12 4.35
C ALA A 237 -0.68 23.31 2.94
N TYR A 238 -0.14 22.26 2.34
CA TYR A 238 0.30 22.25 0.96
C TYR A 238 -0.90 22.32 0.00
N TRP A 239 -1.93 21.51 0.19
CA TRP A 239 -3.13 21.49 -0.64
C TRP A 239 -3.95 22.79 -0.57
N ASP A 240 -3.94 23.47 0.57
CA ASP A 240 -4.57 24.81 0.70
C ASP A 240 -3.94 25.82 -0.27
N LYS A 241 -2.64 25.65 -0.56
CA LYS A 241 -1.90 26.47 -1.54
C LYS A 241 -1.98 25.91 -2.97
N ASN A 242 -2.18 24.61 -3.11
CA ASN A 242 -2.20 23.87 -4.37
C ASN A 242 -3.46 23.00 -4.49
N PRO A 243 -4.66 23.58 -4.49
CA PRO A 243 -5.91 22.82 -4.35
C PRO A 243 -6.17 21.83 -5.48
N ALA A 244 -5.60 22.06 -6.67
CA ALA A 244 -5.73 21.14 -7.81
C ALA A 244 -4.97 19.81 -7.59
N GLU A 245 -4.00 19.77 -6.70
CA GLU A 245 -3.21 18.59 -6.37
C GLU A 245 -3.82 17.77 -5.23
N ALA A 246 -4.81 18.34 -4.52
CA ALA A 246 -5.47 17.62 -3.43
C ALA A 246 -6.14 16.35 -3.95
N TRP A 247 -5.87 15.21 -3.29
CA TRP A 247 -6.47 13.93 -3.70
C TRP A 247 -8.00 13.89 -3.58
N THR A 248 -8.63 14.87 -2.93
CA THR A 248 -10.09 15.08 -2.97
C THR A 248 -10.58 15.38 -4.39
N HIS A 249 -9.71 15.84 -5.28
CA HIS A 249 -9.96 16.04 -6.70
C HIS A 249 -9.55 14.84 -7.56
N ASP A 250 -8.92 13.82 -6.99
CA ASP A 250 -8.59 12.60 -7.71
C ASP A 250 -9.86 11.80 -8.00
N LEU A 251 -10.26 11.79 -9.26
CA LEU A 251 -11.43 11.03 -9.72
C LEU A 251 -11.28 9.52 -9.55
N ARG A 252 -10.05 9.03 -9.33
CA ARG A 252 -9.78 7.63 -9.01
C ARG A 252 -10.11 7.29 -7.56
N SER A 253 -10.30 8.28 -6.70
CA SER A 253 -10.69 8.05 -5.32
C SER A 253 -12.09 7.49 -5.27
N VAL A 254 -12.23 6.26 -4.79
CA VAL A 254 -13.53 5.65 -4.53
C VAL A 254 -14.15 6.40 -3.37
N ARG A 255 -15.23 7.10 -3.63
CA ARG A 255 -16.05 7.73 -2.58
C ARG A 255 -16.93 6.65 -1.97
N TYR A 256 -16.88 6.53 -0.69
CA TYR A 256 -17.80 5.71 0.10
C TYR A 256 -18.65 6.61 0.99
#